data_4668c00c53fc591b684859b591e114bc
#
_entry.id   4668c00c53fc591b684859b591e114bc
#
_cell.length_a   1.000
_cell.length_b   1.000
_cell.length_c   1.000
_cell.angle_alpha   90.00
_cell.angle_beta   90.00
_cell.angle_gamma   90.00
#
_symmetry.space_group_name_H-M   'P 1'
#
loop_
_entity.id
_entity.type
_entity.pdbx_description
1 polymer ?
#
loop_
_entity_poly.entity_id
_entity_poly.type
_entity_poly.pdbx_seq_one_letter_code
_entity_poly.pdbx_strand_id
1 'polypeptide(L)'
;YKRQLVGGQVIVGRIKGVERPPLASLIPTEKGVALLIDCGANVDARASHLVQFAKMGSIYMEHVVGIKNPKVGIVNIGAEEEKGNALVKETFPLLKEEKELNFIGSVEAREIPHGQADVIVTEAFSGNVILKLYEGVGAVLISKVKEGLMSTLRSKIGALLIKPALKTTLKSFDASEYGGAPLLGLNGLVVKTHGSSKAKEVSNTLIQCVTFKKQKINEKIKESIQSEQKSAE
;
A
#
# COMPACT_ATOMS: atom_id res chain seq x y z
N TYR A 1 -5.35 -17.01 -1.84
CA TYR A 1 -4.23 -16.10 -1.73
C TYR A 1 -2.90 -16.74 -2.12
N LYS A 2 -2.47 -17.84 -1.46
CA LYS A 2 -1.22 -18.54 -1.80
C LYS A 2 -1.16 -18.97 -3.28
N ARG A 3 -2.28 -19.41 -3.86
CA ARG A 3 -2.34 -19.82 -5.27
C ARG A 3 -2.07 -18.67 -6.25
N GLN A 4 -2.57 -17.46 -5.97
CA GLN A 4 -2.34 -16.28 -6.82
C GLN A 4 -0.88 -15.85 -6.77
N LEU A 5 -0.27 -15.85 -5.57
CA LEU A 5 1.13 -15.53 -5.39
C LEU A 5 2.04 -16.52 -6.11
N VAL A 6 1.80 -17.83 -5.92
CA VAL A 6 2.56 -18.90 -6.59
C VAL A 6 2.35 -18.84 -8.11
N GLY A 7 1.10 -18.69 -8.59
CA GLY A 7 0.80 -18.57 -10.02
C GLY A 7 1.47 -17.34 -10.65
N GLY A 8 1.46 -16.20 -9.96
CA GLY A 8 2.17 -14.99 -10.42
C GLY A 8 3.69 -15.22 -10.53
N GLN A 9 4.30 -15.84 -9.54
CA GLN A 9 5.75 -16.06 -9.54
C GLN A 9 6.20 -17.16 -10.51
N VAL A 10 5.43 -18.24 -10.64
CA VAL A 10 5.83 -19.42 -11.44
C VAL A 10 5.40 -19.29 -12.90
N ILE A 11 4.18 -18.78 -13.16
CA ILE A 11 3.62 -18.72 -14.52
C ILE A 11 3.98 -17.40 -15.19
N VAL A 12 3.74 -16.25 -14.51
CA VAL A 12 4.03 -14.92 -15.06
C VAL A 12 5.54 -14.63 -14.98
N GLY A 13 6.19 -15.12 -13.93
CA GLY A 13 7.61 -14.91 -13.69
C GLY A 13 7.94 -13.55 -13.08
N ARG A 14 9.13 -13.47 -12.46
CA ARG A 14 9.65 -12.24 -11.85
C ARG A 14 10.47 -11.43 -12.85
N ILE A 15 10.46 -10.13 -12.72
CA ILE A 15 11.43 -9.25 -13.39
C ILE A 15 12.84 -9.63 -12.92
N LYS A 16 13.80 -9.72 -13.86
CA LYS A 16 15.19 -10.05 -13.54
C LYS A 16 15.76 -9.00 -12.57
N GLY A 17 16.29 -9.45 -11.44
CA GLY A 17 16.80 -8.61 -10.36
C GLY A 17 15.81 -8.44 -9.21
N VAL A 18 14.51 -8.63 -9.40
CA VAL A 18 13.54 -8.63 -8.31
C VAL A 18 13.65 -9.91 -7.50
N GLU A 19 13.98 -9.79 -6.23
CA GLU A 19 14.15 -10.95 -5.34
C GLU A 19 12.80 -11.54 -4.91
N ARG A 20 11.87 -10.68 -4.50
CA ARG A 20 10.53 -11.06 -4.04
C ARG A 20 9.47 -10.07 -4.51
N PRO A 21 8.40 -10.50 -5.17
CA PRO A 21 7.26 -9.65 -5.51
C PRO A 21 6.44 -9.32 -4.26
N PRO A 22 6.31 -8.04 -3.87
CA PRO A 22 5.44 -7.62 -2.77
C PRO A 22 4.00 -7.45 -3.22
N LEU A 23 3.07 -7.63 -2.27
CA LEU A 23 1.68 -7.23 -2.42
C LEU A 23 1.52 -5.80 -1.91
N ALA A 24 1.08 -4.88 -2.75
CA ALA A 24 0.89 -3.49 -2.41
C ALA A 24 -0.60 -3.14 -2.34
N SER A 25 -1.04 -2.45 -1.29
CA SER A 25 -2.43 -2.02 -1.12
C SER A 25 -2.50 -0.53 -0.83
N LEU A 26 -3.35 0.18 -1.55
CA LEU A 26 -3.68 1.57 -1.21
C LEU A 26 -4.60 1.59 0.02
N ILE A 27 -4.26 2.42 0.99
CA ILE A 27 -5.04 2.66 2.21
C ILE A 27 -5.38 4.15 2.30
N PRO A 28 -6.61 4.51 2.72
CA PRO A 28 -7.00 5.90 2.86
C PRO A 28 -6.29 6.56 4.06
N THR A 29 -5.96 7.84 3.90
CA THR A 29 -5.37 8.68 4.96
C THR A 29 -6.05 10.06 4.98
N GLU A 30 -5.77 10.88 5.98
CA GLU A 30 -6.27 12.28 6.02
C GLU A 30 -5.84 13.10 4.80
N LYS A 31 -4.68 12.78 4.20
CA LYS A 31 -4.11 13.52 3.06
C LYS A 31 -4.40 12.88 1.70
N GLY A 32 -5.24 11.85 1.66
CA GLY A 32 -5.55 11.11 0.45
C GLY A 32 -5.29 9.63 0.61
N VAL A 33 -4.30 9.08 -0.09
CA VAL A 33 -3.95 7.64 -0.01
C VAL A 33 -2.47 7.45 0.25
N ALA A 34 -2.13 6.36 0.94
CA ALA A 34 -0.79 5.84 1.05
C ALA A 34 -0.73 4.39 0.54
N LEU A 35 0.43 3.98 0.05
CA LEU A 35 0.69 2.60 -0.38
C LEU A 35 1.34 1.82 0.75
N LEU A 36 0.65 0.82 1.27
CA LEU A 36 1.22 -0.15 2.22
C LEU A 36 1.84 -1.30 1.44
N ILE A 37 3.12 -1.53 1.64
CA ILE A 37 3.92 -2.53 0.92
C ILE A 37 5.02 -3.13 1.82
N ASP A 38 5.11 -4.40 2.07
CA ASP A 38 4.30 -5.55 1.65
C ASP A 38 3.16 -5.80 2.64
N CYS A 39 1.95 -6.09 2.14
CA CYS A 39 0.79 -6.33 2.99
C CYS A 39 0.28 -7.77 2.95
N GLY A 40 1.17 -8.74 2.60
CA GLY A 40 0.77 -10.13 2.69
C GLY A 40 1.51 -11.15 1.80
N ALA A 41 2.55 -10.80 1.05
CA ALA A 41 3.25 -11.75 0.17
C ALA A 41 4.47 -12.41 0.84
N ASN A 42 5.32 -11.65 1.52
CA ASN A 42 6.62 -12.10 2.01
C ASN A 42 6.76 -11.88 3.51
N VAL A 43 6.41 -12.90 4.32
CA VAL A 43 6.49 -12.84 5.79
C VAL A 43 7.95 -12.79 6.25
N ASP A 44 8.79 -13.64 5.66
CA ASP A 44 10.23 -13.72 5.95
C ASP A 44 11.00 -12.85 4.94
N ALA A 45 10.89 -11.52 5.09
CA ALA A 45 11.61 -10.58 4.25
C ALA A 45 13.04 -10.34 4.78
N ARG A 46 13.94 -9.91 3.88
CA ARG A 46 15.29 -9.42 4.18
C ARG A 46 15.34 -7.92 3.94
N ALA A 47 16.39 -7.26 4.43
CA ALA A 47 16.60 -5.83 4.23
C ALA A 47 16.61 -5.45 2.74
N SER A 48 17.29 -6.23 1.88
CA SER A 48 17.30 -6.03 0.42
C SER A 48 15.90 -6.06 -0.20
N HIS A 49 15.00 -6.94 0.31
CA HIS A 49 13.63 -6.97 -0.16
C HIS A 49 12.88 -5.68 0.15
N LEU A 50 13.04 -5.14 1.37
CA LEU A 50 12.36 -3.92 1.79
C LEU A 50 12.85 -2.70 0.98
N VAL A 51 14.13 -2.65 0.65
CA VAL A 51 14.67 -1.62 -0.25
C VAL A 51 14.02 -1.72 -1.64
N GLN A 52 13.94 -2.91 -2.21
CA GLN A 52 13.24 -3.12 -3.48
C GLN A 52 11.75 -2.77 -3.39
N PHE A 53 11.08 -3.06 -2.26
CA PHE A 53 9.68 -2.69 -2.04
C PHE A 53 9.50 -1.17 -2.01
N ALA A 54 10.42 -0.45 -1.36
CA ALA A 54 10.43 1.00 -1.33
C ALA A 54 10.50 1.60 -2.75
N LYS A 55 11.41 1.11 -3.58
CA LYS A 55 11.58 1.55 -4.97
C LYS A 55 10.35 1.25 -5.82
N MET A 56 9.86 0.01 -5.76
CA MET A 56 8.65 -0.38 -6.49
C MET A 56 7.43 0.41 -6.04
N GLY A 57 7.30 0.67 -4.74
CA GLY A 57 6.24 1.49 -4.17
C GLY A 57 6.33 2.95 -4.61
N SER A 58 7.52 3.54 -4.62
CA SER A 58 7.77 4.90 -5.11
C SER A 58 7.36 5.05 -6.58
N ILE A 59 7.82 4.15 -7.45
CA ILE A 59 7.45 4.13 -8.87
C ILE A 59 5.93 4.02 -9.05
N TYR A 60 5.27 3.17 -8.26
CA TYR A 60 3.83 3.00 -8.33
C TYR A 60 3.09 4.28 -7.92
N MET A 61 3.46 4.89 -6.79
CA MET A 61 2.82 6.10 -6.29
C MET A 61 3.02 7.28 -7.26
N GLU A 62 4.20 7.41 -7.84
CA GLU A 62 4.48 8.48 -8.78
C GLU A 62 3.70 8.33 -10.09
N HIS A 63 3.67 7.14 -10.66
CA HIS A 63 3.16 6.96 -12.03
C HIS A 63 1.72 6.44 -12.10
N VAL A 64 1.21 5.77 -11.09
CA VAL A 64 -0.19 5.30 -11.06
C VAL A 64 -1.09 6.25 -10.29
N VAL A 65 -0.62 6.71 -9.12
CA VAL A 65 -1.39 7.60 -8.25
C VAL A 65 -1.15 9.07 -8.60
N GLY A 66 0.06 9.41 -9.09
CA GLY A 66 0.40 10.77 -9.54
C GLY A 66 1.05 11.65 -8.47
N ILE A 67 1.56 11.07 -7.39
CA ILE A 67 2.27 11.79 -6.32
C ILE A 67 3.75 11.91 -6.71
N LYS A 68 4.17 13.10 -7.09
CA LYS A 68 5.57 13.39 -7.43
C LYS A 68 6.47 13.28 -6.21
N ASN A 69 7.61 12.58 -6.38
CA ASN A 69 8.62 12.40 -5.33
C ASN A 69 8.00 11.90 -4.01
N PRO A 70 7.31 10.74 -4.02
CA PRO A 70 6.53 10.27 -2.88
C PRO A 70 7.43 10.03 -1.66
N LYS A 71 6.93 10.41 -0.50
CA LYS A 71 7.60 10.19 0.78
C LYS A 71 7.58 8.72 1.14
N VAL A 72 8.74 8.13 1.35
CA VAL A 72 8.91 6.72 1.72
C VAL A 72 9.26 6.62 3.20
N GLY A 73 8.50 5.85 3.95
CA GLY A 73 8.76 5.57 5.37
C GLY A 73 8.77 4.08 5.66
N ILE A 74 9.61 3.65 6.61
CA ILE A 74 9.62 2.28 7.11
C ILE A 74 8.80 2.17 8.39
N VAL A 75 7.95 1.15 8.50
CA VAL A 75 7.18 0.90 9.73
C VAL A 75 8.11 0.57 10.88
N ASN A 76 7.97 1.31 11.98
CA ASN A 76 8.78 1.12 13.17
C ASN A 76 7.92 1.31 14.44
N ILE A 77 8.46 0.94 15.61
CA ILE A 77 7.84 1.09 16.93
C ILE A 77 8.12 2.45 17.59
N GLY A 78 8.88 3.31 16.94
CA GLY A 78 9.23 4.66 17.38
C GLY A 78 9.97 5.41 16.28
N ALA A 79 10.15 6.72 16.46
CA ALA A 79 10.77 7.60 15.47
C ALA A 79 12.30 7.44 15.37
N GLU A 80 12.95 6.94 16.43
CA GLU A 80 14.39 6.83 16.54
C GLU A 80 14.95 5.69 15.69
N GLU A 81 16.11 5.92 15.05
CA GLU A 81 16.75 4.95 14.13
C GLU A 81 17.14 3.63 14.81
N GLU A 82 17.51 3.67 16.10
CA GLU A 82 17.92 2.50 16.87
C GLU A 82 16.76 1.61 17.32
N LYS A 83 15.52 2.07 17.20
CA LYS A 83 14.33 1.29 17.55
C LYS A 83 13.97 0.30 16.44
N GLY A 84 13.19 -0.68 16.82
CA GLY A 84 12.68 -1.70 15.90
C GLY A 84 13.36 -3.06 16.05
N ASN A 85 12.87 -4.01 15.26
CA ASN A 85 13.43 -5.34 15.18
C ASN A 85 14.72 -5.36 14.33
N ALA A 86 15.39 -6.53 14.27
CA ALA A 86 16.62 -6.68 13.50
C ALA A 86 16.46 -6.29 12.02
N LEU A 87 15.33 -6.65 11.41
CA LEU A 87 15.06 -6.34 10.00
C LEU A 87 14.98 -4.83 9.76
N VAL A 88 14.28 -4.08 10.63
CA VAL A 88 14.16 -2.62 10.51
C VAL A 88 15.51 -1.95 10.68
N LYS A 89 16.30 -2.37 11.70
CA LYS A 89 17.64 -1.83 11.96
C LYS A 89 18.63 -2.07 10.82
N GLU A 90 18.53 -3.22 10.16
CA GLU A 90 19.32 -3.55 8.98
C GLU A 90 18.87 -2.76 7.74
N THR A 91 17.56 -2.58 7.57
CA THR A 91 16.99 -1.92 6.39
C THR A 91 17.14 -0.40 6.42
N PHE A 92 17.03 0.22 7.59
CA PHE A 92 16.99 1.67 7.73
C PHE A 92 18.19 2.39 7.10
N PRO A 93 19.46 2.00 7.39
CA PRO A 93 20.62 2.62 6.76
C PRO A 93 20.65 2.44 5.25
N LEU A 94 20.22 1.27 4.74
CA LEU A 94 20.15 1.02 3.31
C LEU A 94 19.17 1.96 2.61
N LEU A 95 17.98 2.17 3.19
CA LEU A 95 17.01 3.12 2.66
C LEU A 95 17.52 4.57 2.70
N LYS A 96 18.30 4.93 3.73
CA LYS A 96 18.89 6.27 3.88
C LYS A 96 19.96 6.56 2.83
N GLU A 97 20.68 5.54 2.36
CA GLU A 97 21.69 5.64 1.30
C GLU A 97 21.10 5.75 -0.11
N GLU A 98 19.82 5.38 -0.28
CA GLU A 98 19.14 5.40 -1.57
C GLU A 98 18.78 6.82 -2.01
N LYS A 99 19.62 7.41 -2.86
CA LYS A 99 19.46 8.80 -3.35
C LYS A 99 18.21 9.03 -4.20
N GLU A 100 17.68 7.99 -4.82
CA GLU A 100 16.48 8.05 -5.66
C GLU A 100 15.18 8.02 -4.85
N LEU A 101 15.25 7.74 -3.54
CA LEU A 101 14.09 7.69 -2.66
C LEU A 101 14.01 8.95 -1.80
N ASN A 102 12.81 9.50 -1.69
CA ASN A 102 12.51 10.51 -0.69
C ASN A 102 12.21 9.83 0.68
N PHE A 103 13.26 9.22 1.25
CA PHE A 103 13.15 8.50 2.51
C PHE A 103 13.03 9.47 3.69
N ILE A 104 11.93 9.36 4.43
CA ILE A 104 11.61 10.23 5.57
C ILE A 104 11.89 9.58 6.93
N GLY A 105 12.42 8.35 6.96
CA GLY A 105 12.73 7.63 8.19
C GLY A 105 11.60 6.71 8.68
N SER A 106 11.52 6.56 9.99
CA SER A 106 10.54 5.69 10.66
C SER A 106 9.13 6.27 10.64
N VAL A 107 8.12 5.39 10.45
CA VAL A 107 6.69 5.72 10.57
C VAL A 107 6.07 4.79 11.61
N GLU A 108 5.55 5.35 12.69
CA GLU A 108 4.78 4.59 13.67
C GLU A 108 3.39 4.26 13.12
N ALA A 109 2.86 3.09 13.49
CA ALA A 109 1.55 2.64 12.99
C ALA A 109 0.40 3.64 13.26
N ARG A 110 0.47 4.40 14.36
CA ARG A 110 -0.51 5.44 14.70
C ARG A 110 -0.47 6.65 13.76
N GLU A 111 0.67 6.90 13.10
CA GLU A 111 0.86 8.03 12.19
C GLU A 111 0.42 7.72 10.74
N ILE A 112 0.20 6.43 10.44
CA ILE A 112 -0.26 5.98 9.12
C ILE A 112 -1.56 6.68 8.69
N PRO A 113 -2.63 6.75 9.54
CA PRO A 113 -3.87 7.44 9.18
C PRO A 113 -3.69 8.93 8.89
N HIS A 114 -2.66 9.57 9.46
CA HIS A 114 -2.36 10.99 9.24
C HIS A 114 -1.62 11.29 7.93
N GLY A 115 -1.20 10.27 7.19
CA GLY A 115 -0.56 10.44 5.89
C GLY A 115 0.80 11.14 5.98
N GLN A 116 1.67 10.71 6.89
CA GLN A 116 3.06 11.20 6.97
C GLN A 116 3.90 10.72 5.80
N ALA A 117 3.70 9.47 5.37
CA ALA A 117 4.35 8.85 4.23
C ALA A 117 3.33 8.49 3.14
N ASP A 118 3.78 8.55 1.89
CA ASP A 118 3.01 8.12 0.72
C ASP A 118 3.25 6.63 0.42
N VAL A 119 4.45 6.12 0.74
CA VAL A 119 4.82 4.70 0.66
C VAL A 119 5.24 4.23 2.05
N ILE A 120 4.56 3.21 2.55
CA ILE A 120 4.75 2.65 3.88
C ILE A 120 5.32 1.24 3.72
N VAL A 121 6.62 1.12 3.99
CA VAL A 121 7.38 -0.11 3.77
C VAL A 121 7.40 -0.97 5.02
N THR A 122 7.10 -2.25 4.85
CA THR A 122 7.16 -3.26 5.93
C THR A 122 7.26 -4.66 5.32
N GLU A 123 7.55 -5.67 6.14
CA GLU A 123 7.36 -7.07 5.76
C GLU A 123 5.89 -7.48 5.86
N ALA A 124 5.55 -8.62 5.23
CA ALA A 124 4.14 -8.97 5.03
C ALA A 124 3.36 -9.33 6.30
N PHE A 125 4.00 -9.75 7.39
CA PHE A 125 3.29 -10.04 8.64
C PHE A 125 2.77 -8.73 9.25
N SER A 126 3.65 -7.76 9.51
CA SER A 126 3.27 -6.45 10.04
C SER A 126 2.33 -5.71 9.10
N GLY A 127 2.63 -5.72 7.79
CA GLY A 127 1.77 -5.08 6.79
C GLY A 127 0.35 -5.68 6.73
N ASN A 128 0.22 -6.99 6.84
CA ASN A 128 -1.10 -7.63 6.88
C ASN A 128 -1.85 -7.33 8.19
N VAL A 129 -1.16 -7.28 9.33
CA VAL A 129 -1.73 -6.89 10.61
C VAL A 129 -2.26 -5.46 10.55
N ILE A 130 -1.45 -4.51 10.04
CA ILE A 130 -1.85 -3.11 9.86
C ILE A 130 -3.08 -3.03 8.96
N LEU A 131 -3.04 -3.65 7.77
CA LEU A 131 -4.15 -3.62 6.82
C LEU A 131 -5.45 -4.16 7.44
N LYS A 132 -5.39 -5.32 8.10
CA LYS A 132 -6.58 -5.96 8.68
C LYS A 132 -7.12 -5.19 9.89
N LEU A 133 -6.25 -4.62 10.72
CA LEU A 133 -6.67 -3.74 11.82
C LEU A 133 -7.34 -2.47 11.27
N TYR A 134 -6.75 -1.87 10.24
CA TYR A 134 -7.28 -0.67 9.60
C TYR A 134 -8.68 -0.89 9.03
N GLU A 135 -8.84 -1.99 8.25
CA GLU A 135 -10.15 -2.42 7.72
C GLU A 135 -11.16 -2.69 8.84
N GLY A 136 -10.75 -3.39 9.90
CA GLY A 136 -11.62 -3.77 11.02
C GLY A 136 -12.10 -2.57 11.84
N VAL A 137 -11.18 -1.69 12.24
CA VAL A 137 -11.49 -0.47 13.00
C VAL A 137 -12.40 0.46 12.19
N GLY A 138 -12.11 0.65 10.91
CA GLY A 138 -12.95 1.45 10.01
C GLY A 138 -14.39 0.92 9.93
N ALA A 139 -14.55 -0.39 9.75
CA ALA A 139 -15.88 -1.03 9.69
C ALA A 139 -16.67 -0.87 11.00
N VAL A 140 -16.02 -1.07 12.15
CA VAL A 140 -16.64 -0.92 13.48
C VAL A 140 -17.06 0.53 13.73
N LEU A 141 -16.18 1.50 13.41
CA LEU A 141 -16.47 2.93 13.58
C LEU A 141 -17.69 3.34 12.75
N ILE A 142 -17.72 2.98 11.46
CA ILE A 142 -18.86 3.26 10.57
C ILE A 142 -20.16 2.63 11.11
N SER A 143 -20.08 1.39 11.61
CA SER A 143 -21.24 0.70 12.21
C SER A 143 -21.76 1.42 13.44
N LYS A 144 -20.86 1.86 14.33
CA LYS A 144 -21.24 2.60 15.56
C LYS A 144 -21.81 3.98 15.26
N VAL A 145 -21.26 4.72 14.30
CA VAL A 145 -21.82 5.98 13.82
C VAL A 145 -23.24 5.77 13.28
N LYS A 146 -23.44 4.74 12.44
CA LYS A 146 -24.76 4.40 11.91
C LYS A 146 -25.75 4.03 13.02
N GLU A 147 -25.35 3.22 14.00
CA GLU A 147 -26.18 2.85 15.17
C GLU A 147 -26.63 4.11 15.92
N GLY A 148 -25.70 5.03 16.25
CA GLY A 148 -26.00 6.29 16.91
C GLY A 148 -26.97 7.18 16.13
N LEU A 149 -26.74 7.32 14.84
CA LEU A 149 -27.62 8.10 13.94
C LEU A 149 -29.03 7.52 13.82
N MET A 150 -29.19 6.22 14.03
CA MET A 150 -30.49 5.53 13.97
C MET A 150 -31.16 5.33 15.33
N SER A 151 -30.57 5.80 16.43
CA SER A 151 -31.01 5.50 17.80
C SER A 151 -32.31 6.23 18.20
N THR A 152 -32.54 7.46 17.75
CA THR A 152 -33.72 8.26 18.09
C THR A 152 -34.36 8.89 16.84
N LEU A 153 -35.62 9.35 16.98
CA LEU A 153 -36.30 10.06 15.87
C LEU A 153 -35.56 11.36 15.50
N ARG A 154 -35.04 12.09 16.49
CA ARG A 154 -34.27 13.33 16.27
C ARG A 154 -32.96 13.05 15.51
N SER A 155 -32.21 12.01 15.92
CA SER A 155 -30.97 11.63 15.24
C SER A 155 -31.23 11.12 13.81
N LYS A 156 -32.35 10.43 13.55
CA LYS A 156 -32.73 10.03 12.18
C LYS A 156 -33.01 11.22 11.27
N ILE A 157 -33.72 12.23 11.76
CA ILE A 157 -33.96 13.49 11.03
C ILE A 157 -32.62 14.20 10.75
N GLY A 158 -31.77 14.34 11.78
CA GLY A 158 -30.43 14.90 11.62
C GLY A 158 -29.56 14.12 10.61
N ALA A 159 -29.60 12.79 10.65
CA ALA A 159 -28.91 11.92 9.70
C ALA A 159 -29.36 12.13 8.25
N LEU A 160 -30.67 12.37 8.04
CA LEU A 160 -31.22 12.67 6.71
C LEU A 160 -30.65 13.99 6.17
N LEU A 161 -30.56 15.02 7.02
CA LEU A 161 -30.03 16.33 6.63
C LEU A 161 -28.53 16.29 6.30
N ILE A 162 -27.72 15.56 7.09
CA ILE A 162 -26.27 15.46 6.89
C ILE A 162 -25.85 14.35 5.90
N LYS A 163 -26.80 13.54 5.41
CA LYS A 163 -26.52 12.39 4.52
C LYS A 163 -25.61 12.72 3.34
N PRO A 164 -25.77 13.84 2.60
CA PRO A 164 -24.86 14.18 1.50
C PRO A 164 -23.41 14.38 1.95
N ALA A 165 -23.20 15.17 3.01
CA ALA A 165 -21.87 15.42 3.57
C ALA A 165 -21.23 14.13 4.10
N LEU A 166 -21.99 13.33 4.86
CA LEU A 166 -21.50 12.06 5.40
C LEU A 166 -21.11 11.08 4.28
N LYS A 167 -21.89 11.02 3.20
CA LYS A 167 -21.59 10.19 2.04
C LYS A 167 -20.27 10.59 1.37
N THR A 168 -20.02 11.89 1.22
CA THR A 168 -18.76 12.42 0.65
C THR A 168 -17.57 12.07 1.55
N THR A 169 -17.68 12.30 2.84
CA THR A 169 -16.62 11.98 3.82
C THR A 169 -16.33 10.48 3.85
N LEU A 170 -17.35 9.63 3.96
CA LEU A 170 -17.14 8.18 3.99
C LEU A 170 -16.57 7.63 2.68
N LYS A 171 -16.87 8.27 1.54
CA LYS A 171 -16.31 7.88 0.25
C LYS A 171 -14.79 8.07 0.18
N SER A 172 -14.24 9.10 0.83
CA SER A 172 -12.79 9.31 0.86
C SER A 172 -12.04 8.25 1.67
N PHE A 173 -12.73 7.54 2.55
CA PHE A 173 -12.19 6.41 3.33
C PHE A 173 -12.52 5.02 2.74
N ASP A 174 -13.17 4.97 1.58
CA ASP A 174 -13.55 3.71 0.94
C ASP A 174 -12.41 3.19 0.06
N ALA A 175 -11.68 2.19 0.56
CA ALA A 175 -10.58 1.55 -0.17
C ALA A 175 -11.02 0.96 -1.53
N SER A 176 -12.30 0.63 -1.71
CA SER A 176 -12.84 0.11 -2.98
C SER A 176 -12.76 1.10 -4.14
N GLU A 177 -12.64 2.39 -3.85
CA GLU A 177 -12.46 3.45 -4.86
C GLU A 177 -11.11 3.35 -5.58
N TYR A 178 -10.10 2.74 -4.94
CA TYR A 178 -8.71 2.72 -5.43
C TYR A 178 -8.33 1.44 -6.19
N GLY A 179 -9.25 0.48 -6.29
CA GLY A 179 -9.03 -0.76 -7.02
C GLY A 179 -8.46 -1.90 -6.17
N GLY A 180 -7.75 -2.82 -6.82
CA GLY A 180 -7.17 -4.00 -6.18
C GLY A 180 -5.73 -3.77 -5.73
N ALA A 181 -5.18 -4.78 -5.04
CA ALA A 181 -3.79 -4.82 -4.59
C ALA A 181 -2.89 -5.47 -5.67
N PRO A 182 -2.02 -4.72 -6.37
CA PRO A 182 -1.09 -5.29 -7.33
C PRO A 182 0.03 -6.08 -6.64
N LEU A 183 0.46 -7.13 -7.31
CA LEU A 183 1.70 -7.85 -7.02
C LEU A 183 2.80 -7.26 -7.91
N LEU A 184 3.66 -6.42 -7.33
CA LEU A 184 4.68 -5.69 -8.08
C LEU A 184 5.91 -6.56 -8.35
N GLY A 185 6.70 -6.20 -9.36
CA GLY A 185 7.95 -6.90 -9.70
C GLY A 185 7.78 -8.20 -10.49
N LEU A 186 6.62 -8.43 -11.09
CA LEU A 186 6.37 -9.51 -12.05
C LEU A 186 6.52 -9.04 -13.50
N ASN A 187 6.84 -9.97 -14.42
CA ASN A 187 6.92 -9.67 -15.86
C ASN A 187 5.56 -9.29 -16.47
N GLY A 188 4.46 -9.64 -15.82
CA GLY A 188 3.11 -9.26 -16.18
C GLY A 188 2.35 -8.70 -15.00
N LEU A 189 1.22 -8.05 -15.26
CA LEU A 189 0.38 -7.46 -14.23
C LEU A 189 -0.49 -8.52 -13.56
N VAL A 190 -0.37 -8.64 -12.25
CA VAL A 190 -1.25 -9.46 -11.41
C VAL A 190 -1.82 -8.56 -10.31
N VAL A 191 -3.14 -8.44 -10.26
CA VAL A 191 -3.85 -7.63 -9.26
C VAL A 191 -4.84 -8.51 -8.50
N LYS A 192 -4.79 -8.41 -7.19
CA LYS A 192 -5.69 -9.13 -6.28
C LYS A 192 -6.83 -8.21 -5.86
N THR A 193 -8.07 -8.65 -6.04
CA THR A 193 -9.26 -8.05 -5.42
C THR A 193 -9.61 -8.80 -4.12
N HIS A 194 -10.41 -8.18 -3.26
CA HIS A 194 -10.95 -8.83 -2.08
C HIS A 194 -12.00 -9.89 -2.48
N GLY A 195 -12.15 -10.96 -1.68
CA GLY A 195 -13.13 -12.03 -1.95
C GLY A 195 -14.61 -11.56 -1.92
N SER A 196 -14.88 -10.45 -1.24
CA SER A 196 -16.21 -9.80 -1.19
C SER A 196 -16.36 -8.63 -2.15
N SER A 197 -15.42 -8.43 -3.09
CA SER A 197 -15.45 -7.32 -4.06
C SER A 197 -16.73 -7.29 -4.88
N LYS A 198 -17.30 -6.11 -4.98
CA LYS A 198 -18.49 -5.84 -5.80
C LYS A 198 -18.08 -5.32 -7.18
N ALA A 199 -19.04 -5.23 -8.09
CA ALA A 199 -18.83 -4.79 -9.48
C ALA A 199 -18.03 -3.49 -9.60
N LYS A 200 -18.28 -2.50 -8.73
CA LYS A 200 -17.55 -1.22 -8.71
C LYS A 200 -16.05 -1.40 -8.44
N GLU A 201 -15.71 -2.21 -7.44
CA GLU A 201 -14.32 -2.48 -7.07
C GLU A 201 -13.59 -3.23 -8.18
N VAL A 202 -14.24 -4.22 -8.80
CA VAL A 202 -13.71 -4.92 -9.97
C VAL A 202 -13.49 -3.95 -11.13
N SER A 203 -14.45 -3.05 -11.41
CA SER A 203 -14.32 -2.01 -12.43
C SER A 203 -13.13 -1.08 -12.16
N ASN A 204 -12.98 -0.59 -10.92
CA ASN A 204 -11.87 0.26 -10.54
C ASN A 204 -10.52 -0.48 -10.67
N THR A 205 -10.49 -1.77 -10.32
CA THR A 205 -9.31 -2.62 -10.53
C THR A 205 -8.93 -2.73 -12.00
N LEU A 206 -9.90 -2.90 -12.91
CA LEU A 206 -9.62 -2.96 -14.34
C LEU A 206 -9.09 -1.62 -14.87
N ILE A 207 -9.64 -0.48 -14.41
CA ILE A 207 -9.14 0.86 -14.75
C ILE A 207 -7.71 1.04 -14.24
N GLN A 208 -7.41 0.60 -13.02
CA GLN A 208 -6.06 0.58 -12.45
C GLN A 208 -5.10 -0.24 -13.32
N CYS A 209 -5.52 -1.43 -13.80
CA CYS A 209 -4.73 -2.25 -14.71
C CYS A 209 -4.41 -1.53 -16.02
N VAL A 210 -5.37 -0.81 -16.59
CA VAL A 210 -5.16 -0.01 -17.81
C VAL A 210 -4.13 1.10 -17.57
N THR A 211 -4.26 1.82 -16.44
CA THR A 211 -3.31 2.88 -16.04
C THR A 211 -1.92 2.30 -15.84
N PHE A 212 -1.79 1.20 -15.11
CA PHE A 212 -0.53 0.51 -14.87
C PHE A 212 0.18 0.14 -16.18
N LYS A 213 -0.57 -0.42 -17.14
CA LYS A 213 -0.02 -0.78 -18.46
C LYS A 213 0.38 0.44 -19.28
N LYS A 214 -0.48 1.49 -19.34
CA LYS A 214 -0.19 2.73 -20.06
C LYS A 214 1.07 3.43 -19.53
N GLN A 215 1.27 3.43 -18.23
CA GLN A 215 2.43 4.05 -17.56
C GLN A 215 3.69 3.18 -17.58
N LYS A 216 3.63 1.98 -18.18
CA LYS A 216 4.77 1.05 -18.32
C LYS A 216 5.47 0.75 -16.99
N ILE A 217 4.69 0.47 -15.93
CA ILE A 217 5.21 0.33 -14.57
C ILE A 217 6.24 -0.81 -14.47
N ASN A 218 5.99 -1.96 -15.13
CA ASN A 218 6.93 -3.08 -15.09
C ASN A 218 8.27 -2.73 -15.74
N GLU A 219 8.25 -1.97 -16.84
CA GLU A 219 9.45 -1.48 -17.53
C GLU A 219 10.24 -0.52 -16.64
N LYS A 220 9.57 0.41 -15.95
CA LYS A 220 10.20 1.34 -14.99
C LYS A 220 10.80 0.61 -13.78
N ILE A 221 10.10 -0.37 -13.22
CA ILE A 221 10.63 -1.22 -12.15
C ILE A 221 11.88 -1.96 -12.64
N LYS A 222 11.83 -2.52 -13.84
CA LYS A 222 12.98 -3.22 -14.44
C LYS A 222 14.18 -2.31 -14.60
N GLU A 223 13.98 -1.10 -15.12
CA GLU A 223 15.04 -0.11 -15.31
C GLU A 223 15.67 0.30 -13.97
N SER A 224 14.86 0.61 -12.96
CA SER A 224 15.34 0.98 -11.61
C SER A 224 16.17 -0.14 -10.96
N ILE A 225 15.67 -1.39 -10.98
CA ILE A 225 16.38 -2.52 -10.36
C ILE A 225 17.67 -2.90 -11.12
N GLN A 226 17.70 -2.75 -12.47
CA GLN A 226 18.88 -3.09 -13.27
C GLN A 226 19.96 -2.03 -13.24
N SER A 227 19.63 -0.75 -13.04
CA SER A 227 20.62 0.32 -12.88
C SER A 227 21.52 0.10 -11.66
N GLU A 228 20.96 -0.45 -10.59
CA GLU A 228 21.73 -0.78 -9.36
C GLU A 228 22.76 -1.90 -9.59
N GLN A 229 22.35 -2.96 -10.29
CA GLN A 229 23.26 -4.08 -10.55
C GLN A 229 24.50 -3.65 -11.34
N LYS A 230 24.33 -2.67 -12.27
CA LYS A 230 25.45 -2.10 -13.04
C LYS A 230 26.34 -1.14 -12.25
N SER A 231 25.81 -0.54 -11.19
CA SER A 231 26.57 0.37 -10.31
C SER A 231 27.33 -0.38 -9.22
N ALA A 232 27.01 -1.64 -9.00
CA ALA A 232 27.63 -2.52 -8.00
C ALA A 232 28.71 -3.46 -8.59
N GLU A 233 28.82 -3.55 -9.94
CA GLU A 233 29.90 -4.20 -10.70
C GLU A 233 31.00 -3.17 -11.07
#